data_7da17bac038b37b89f8aa4e4123e2af7
#
_entry.id   7da17bac038b37b89f8aa4e4123e2af7
#
_cell.length_a   1.000
_cell.length_b   1.000
_cell.length_c   1.000
_cell.angle_alpha   90.00
_cell.angle_beta   90.00
_cell.angle_gamma   90.00
#
_symmetry.space_group_name_H-M   'P 1'
#
loop_
_entity.id
_entity.type
_entity.pdbx_description
1 polymer ?
#
loop_
_entity_poly.entity_id
_entity_poly.type
_entity_poly.pdbx_seq_one_letter_code
_entity_poly.pdbx_strand_id
1 'polypeptide(L)'
;MPVRSSYELTRLFLSLSDVSRLDILNQLYERTSVVDICRRFNLLVHEVVRHLRRLEDVGLVHQLPNGDYVISEYGKVVITYVEGISDVQDLLEYWERHSAAELPDHLKRLPADLSEFFVSNGDLVTTAATDIVRKAKSFLWVLNHIVDETTVNVSAVKVLCKRTAKAKRPPIRCIDGVNTVLLLNEFCALICFPRVTTREGYNIDTSCGFFVTAAYVTYRRLAEFFDFFWESSA
;
A
#
# COMPACT_ATOMS: atom_id res chain seq x y z
N MET A 1 -16.42 16.67 -11.93
CA MET A 1 -16.73 15.23 -12.09
C MET A 1 -18.08 14.97 -11.46
N PRO A 2 -19.01 14.25 -12.10
CA PRO A 2 -20.26 13.89 -11.45
C PRO A 2 -19.93 13.01 -10.23
N VAL A 3 -20.41 13.40 -9.07
CA VAL A 3 -20.38 12.58 -7.85
C VAL A 3 -21.18 11.32 -8.17
N ARG A 4 -20.53 10.16 -8.32
CA ARG A 4 -21.23 8.88 -8.44
C ARG A 4 -22.15 8.77 -7.23
N SER A 5 -23.40 8.49 -7.46
CA SER A 5 -24.37 8.41 -6.37
C SER A 5 -23.93 7.31 -5.41
N SER A 6 -24.09 7.52 -4.11
CA SER A 6 -23.84 6.50 -3.07
C SER A 6 -24.57 5.19 -3.39
N TYR A 7 -25.66 5.27 -4.12
CA TYR A 7 -26.45 4.14 -4.59
C TYR A 7 -25.68 3.24 -5.58
N GLU A 8 -24.98 3.80 -6.58
CA GLU A 8 -24.18 3.01 -7.54
C GLU A 8 -23.02 2.31 -6.85
N LEU A 9 -22.34 3.01 -5.92
CA LEU A 9 -21.27 2.42 -5.12
C LEU A 9 -21.79 1.28 -4.23
N THR A 10 -22.95 1.47 -3.59
CA THR A 10 -23.59 0.42 -2.79
C THR A 10 -23.95 -0.80 -3.64
N ARG A 11 -24.50 -0.62 -4.84
CA ARG A 11 -24.77 -1.73 -5.77
C ARG A 11 -23.50 -2.50 -6.13
N LEU A 12 -22.40 -1.79 -6.40
CA LEU A 12 -21.12 -2.41 -6.69
C LEU A 12 -20.65 -3.27 -5.51
N PHE A 13 -20.61 -2.73 -4.30
CA PHE A 13 -20.21 -3.50 -3.11
C PHE A 13 -21.11 -4.69 -2.84
N LEU A 14 -22.42 -4.55 -2.96
CA LEU A 14 -23.35 -5.67 -2.83
C LEU A 14 -23.13 -6.75 -3.89
N SER A 15 -22.71 -6.38 -5.10
CA SER A 15 -22.37 -7.34 -6.15
C SER A 15 -21.05 -8.07 -5.85
N LEU A 16 -20.11 -7.44 -5.16
CA LEU A 16 -18.82 -8.02 -4.79
C LEU A 16 -18.82 -8.74 -3.41
N SER A 17 -19.88 -8.62 -2.61
CA SER A 17 -19.96 -9.16 -1.26
C SER A 17 -20.17 -10.68 -1.15
N ASP A 18 -20.22 -11.39 -2.26
CA ASP A 18 -20.45 -12.84 -2.33
C ASP A 18 -19.20 -13.52 -2.87
N VAL A 19 -18.65 -14.46 -2.11
CA VAL A 19 -17.39 -15.16 -2.43
C VAL A 19 -17.45 -15.80 -3.83
N SER A 20 -18.56 -16.49 -4.15
CA SER A 20 -18.71 -17.14 -5.46
C SER A 20 -18.68 -16.13 -6.61
N ARG A 21 -19.19 -14.90 -6.41
CA ARG A 21 -19.14 -13.86 -7.45
C ARG A 21 -17.72 -13.30 -7.63
N LEU A 22 -16.95 -13.12 -6.55
CA LEU A 22 -15.55 -12.73 -6.66
C LEU A 22 -14.73 -13.80 -7.36
N ASP A 23 -14.92 -15.07 -7.02
CA ASP A 23 -14.24 -16.20 -7.66
C ASP A 23 -14.57 -16.30 -9.15
N ILE A 24 -15.86 -16.15 -9.51
CA ILE A 24 -16.30 -16.12 -10.90
C ILE A 24 -15.68 -14.93 -11.64
N LEU A 25 -15.68 -13.75 -11.06
CA LEU A 25 -15.12 -12.55 -11.67
C LEU A 25 -13.62 -12.71 -11.95
N ASN A 26 -12.86 -13.28 -10.99
CA ASN A 26 -11.45 -13.60 -11.16
C ASN A 26 -11.19 -14.59 -12.28
N GLN A 27 -12.10 -15.57 -12.47
CA GLN A 27 -11.98 -16.56 -13.55
C GLN A 27 -12.21 -15.97 -14.95
N LEU A 28 -12.94 -14.86 -15.07
CA LEU A 28 -13.36 -14.24 -16.32
C LEU A 28 -12.30 -13.32 -16.96
N TYR A 29 -11.07 -13.29 -16.45
CA TYR A 29 -9.94 -12.65 -17.16
C TYR A 29 -9.75 -13.26 -18.55
N GLU A 30 -9.98 -14.57 -18.66
CA GLU A 30 -10.06 -15.28 -19.92
C GLU A 30 -11.56 -15.53 -20.27
N ARG A 31 -11.81 -15.64 -21.57
CA ARG A 31 -13.13 -15.99 -22.08
C ARG A 31 -13.57 -17.36 -21.54
N THR A 32 -14.67 -17.42 -20.83
CA THR A 32 -15.12 -18.63 -20.14
C THR A 32 -16.59 -18.90 -20.38
N SER A 33 -16.93 -20.17 -20.62
CA SER A 33 -18.32 -20.61 -20.78
C SER A 33 -19.00 -20.80 -19.43
N VAL A 34 -20.33 -20.66 -19.40
CA VAL A 34 -21.15 -20.97 -18.21
C VAL A 34 -20.90 -22.39 -17.70
N VAL A 35 -20.72 -23.34 -18.62
CA VAL A 35 -20.49 -24.77 -18.28
C VAL A 35 -19.15 -24.96 -17.55
N ASP A 36 -18.10 -24.27 -17.98
CA ASP A 36 -16.79 -24.36 -17.36
C ASP A 36 -16.79 -23.73 -15.96
N ILE A 37 -17.52 -22.62 -15.77
CA ILE A 37 -17.73 -22.01 -14.45
C ILE A 37 -18.48 -23.00 -13.53
N CYS A 38 -19.55 -23.63 -14.01
CA CYS A 38 -20.30 -24.63 -13.24
C CYS A 38 -19.40 -25.79 -12.77
N ARG A 39 -18.57 -26.32 -13.67
CA ARG A 39 -17.64 -27.42 -13.35
C ARG A 39 -16.59 -27.00 -12.35
N ARG A 40 -16.00 -25.84 -12.51
CA ARG A 40 -14.89 -25.36 -11.68
C ARG A 40 -15.33 -25.07 -10.25
N PHE A 41 -16.47 -24.42 -10.08
CA PHE A 41 -16.96 -24.00 -8.76
C PHE A 41 -18.02 -24.93 -8.16
N ASN A 42 -18.35 -26.03 -8.85
CA ASN A 42 -19.39 -26.97 -8.44
C ASN A 42 -20.73 -26.28 -8.16
N LEU A 43 -21.11 -25.35 -9.04
CA LEU A 43 -22.36 -24.59 -8.97
C LEU A 43 -23.36 -25.07 -10.01
N LEU A 44 -24.63 -24.91 -9.73
CA LEU A 44 -25.70 -25.19 -10.70
C LEU A 44 -25.77 -24.07 -11.75
N VAL A 45 -26.20 -24.43 -12.97
CA VAL A 45 -26.26 -23.48 -14.10
C VAL A 45 -27.07 -22.21 -13.74
N HIS A 46 -28.21 -22.37 -13.07
CA HIS A 46 -29.04 -21.24 -12.71
C HIS A 46 -28.40 -20.32 -11.65
N GLU A 47 -27.53 -20.86 -10.77
CA GLU A 47 -26.75 -20.08 -9.80
C GLU A 47 -25.68 -19.25 -10.52
N VAL A 48 -24.92 -19.89 -11.40
CA VAL A 48 -23.89 -19.22 -12.20
C VAL A 48 -24.52 -18.11 -13.04
N VAL A 49 -25.62 -18.38 -13.74
CA VAL A 49 -26.32 -17.36 -14.54
C VAL A 49 -26.80 -16.20 -13.66
N ARG A 50 -27.31 -16.47 -12.45
CA ARG A 50 -27.72 -15.44 -11.50
C ARG A 50 -26.53 -14.57 -11.04
N HIS A 51 -25.36 -15.18 -10.78
CA HIS A 51 -24.15 -14.45 -10.40
C HIS A 51 -23.65 -13.60 -11.57
N LEU A 52 -23.57 -14.14 -12.77
CA LEU A 52 -23.13 -13.43 -13.98
C LEU A 52 -24.02 -12.21 -14.28
N ARG A 53 -25.36 -12.36 -14.22
CA ARG A 53 -26.29 -11.24 -14.40
C ARG A 53 -26.07 -10.13 -13.40
N ARG A 54 -25.85 -10.44 -12.12
CA ARG A 54 -25.56 -9.43 -11.10
C ARG A 54 -24.24 -8.69 -11.34
N LEU A 55 -23.21 -9.37 -11.85
CA LEU A 55 -21.96 -8.74 -12.25
C LEU A 55 -22.14 -7.88 -13.51
N GLU A 56 -22.95 -8.34 -14.46
CA GLU A 56 -23.29 -7.61 -15.67
C GLU A 56 -24.11 -6.34 -15.37
N ASP A 57 -25.09 -6.42 -14.46
CA ASP A 57 -25.93 -5.29 -14.02
C ASP A 57 -25.13 -4.12 -13.44
N VAL A 58 -23.92 -4.36 -12.96
CA VAL A 58 -23.00 -3.32 -12.46
C VAL A 58 -21.82 -3.07 -13.42
N GLY A 59 -21.83 -3.70 -14.60
CA GLY A 59 -20.86 -3.46 -15.67
C GLY A 59 -19.50 -4.13 -15.49
N LEU A 60 -19.37 -5.11 -14.57
CA LEU A 60 -18.09 -5.80 -14.33
C LEU A 60 -17.78 -6.87 -15.36
N VAL A 61 -18.80 -7.45 -15.97
CA VAL A 61 -18.68 -8.46 -17.04
C VAL A 61 -19.63 -8.12 -18.17
N HIS A 62 -19.44 -8.74 -19.32
CA HIS A 62 -20.40 -8.71 -20.43
C HIS A 62 -20.48 -10.06 -21.13
N GLN A 63 -21.66 -10.37 -21.66
CA GLN A 63 -21.88 -11.57 -22.45
C GLN A 63 -21.45 -11.33 -23.91
N LEU A 64 -20.73 -12.30 -24.46
CA LEU A 64 -20.33 -12.30 -25.87
C LEU A 64 -21.46 -12.89 -26.75
N PRO A 65 -21.44 -12.63 -28.07
CA PRO A 65 -22.46 -13.14 -29.00
C PRO A 65 -22.61 -14.65 -29.02
N ASN A 66 -21.59 -15.39 -28.67
CA ASN A 66 -21.61 -16.87 -28.59
C ASN A 66 -22.12 -17.41 -27.23
N GLY A 67 -22.52 -16.52 -26.30
CA GLY A 67 -23.03 -16.89 -24.98
C GLY A 67 -21.99 -17.00 -23.86
N ASP A 68 -20.70 -16.93 -24.17
CA ASP A 68 -19.64 -16.88 -23.17
C ASP A 68 -19.61 -15.52 -22.45
N TYR A 69 -18.95 -15.47 -21.31
CA TYR A 69 -18.74 -14.23 -20.57
C TYR A 69 -17.26 -13.86 -20.51
N VAL A 70 -17.00 -12.58 -20.37
CA VAL A 70 -15.65 -12.02 -20.18
C VAL A 70 -15.73 -10.83 -19.25
N ILE A 71 -14.68 -10.60 -18.47
CA ILE A 71 -14.55 -9.43 -17.63
C ILE A 71 -14.45 -8.16 -18.50
N SER A 72 -15.16 -7.10 -18.11
CA SER A 72 -15.06 -5.80 -18.78
C SER A 72 -13.76 -5.08 -18.39
N GLU A 73 -13.34 -4.05 -19.15
CA GLU A 73 -12.21 -3.21 -18.76
C GLU A 73 -12.46 -2.51 -17.40
N TYR A 74 -13.71 -2.12 -17.13
CA TYR A 74 -14.09 -1.62 -15.82
C TYR A 74 -13.96 -2.69 -14.73
N GLY A 75 -14.36 -3.94 -15.02
CA GLY A 75 -14.23 -5.08 -14.12
C GLY A 75 -12.77 -5.34 -13.73
N LYS A 76 -11.85 -5.30 -14.70
CA LYS A 76 -10.40 -5.44 -14.45
C LYS A 76 -9.86 -4.37 -13.49
N VAL A 77 -10.26 -3.12 -13.73
CA VAL A 77 -9.89 -2.01 -12.82
C VAL A 77 -10.44 -2.23 -11.42
N VAL A 78 -11.72 -2.64 -11.30
CA VAL A 78 -12.35 -2.87 -9.99
C VAL A 78 -11.65 -4.01 -9.24
N ILE A 79 -11.31 -5.11 -9.92
CA ILE A 79 -10.65 -6.25 -9.25
C ILE A 79 -9.29 -5.86 -8.69
N THR A 80 -8.51 -5.07 -9.41
CA THR A 80 -7.23 -4.55 -8.90
C THR A 80 -7.39 -3.76 -7.61
N TYR A 81 -8.49 -3.00 -7.45
CA TYR A 81 -8.78 -2.32 -6.19
C TYR A 81 -9.24 -3.28 -5.08
N VAL A 82 -9.99 -4.32 -5.43
CA VAL A 82 -10.41 -5.36 -4.47
C VAL A 82 -9.20 -6.14 -3.96
N GLU A 83 -8.26 -6.50 -4.83
CA GLU A 83 -7.00 -7.12 -4.46
C GLU A 83 -6.21 -6.23 -3.48
N GLY A 84 -6.05 -4.94 -3.78
CA GLY A 84 -5.39 -4.01 -2.88
C GLY A 84 -6.10 -3.84 -1.52
N ILE A 85 -7.43 -4.01 -1.45
CA ILE A 85 -8.16 -4.06 -0.16
C ILE A 85 -7.85 -5.37 0.57
N SER A 86 -7.77 -6.50 -0.14
CA SER A 86 -7.40 -7.80 0.45
C SER A 86 -6.00 -7.75 1.05
N ASP A 87 -5.04 -7.16 0.33
CA ASP A 87 -3.67 -6.99 0.81
C ASP A 87 -3.59 -6.18 2.10
N VAL A 88 -4.40 -5.11 2.22
CA VAL A 88 -4.51 -4.34 3.48
C VAL A 88 -5.18 -5.17 4.57
N GLN A 89 -6.16 -6.02 4.24
CA GLN A 89 -6.83 -6.92 5.17
C GLN A 89 -5.86 -7.94 5.78
N ASP A 90 -4.90 -8.45 5.01
CA ASP A 90 -3.87 -9.38 5.48
C ASP A 90 -2.94 -8.74 6.53
N LEU A 91 -2.87 -7.40 6.56
CA LEU A 91 -2.14 -6.63 7.55
C LEU A 91 -3.06 -6.01 8.63
N LEU A 92 -4.26 -6.58 8.85
CA LEU A 92 -5.24 -6.04 9.81
C LEU A 92 -4.63 -5.78 11.18
N GLU A 93 -3.92 -6.76 11.76
CA GLU A 93 -3.28 -6.62 13.08
C GLU A 93 -2.25 -5.49 13.13
N TYR A 94 -1.55 -5.25 12.02
CA TYR A 94 -0.64 -4.12 11.90
C TYR A 94 -1.41 -2.80 11.93
N TRP A 95 -2.44 -2.64 11.06
CA TRP A 95 -3.18 -1.39 10.91
C TRP A 95 -4.09 -1.08 12.11
N GLU A 96 -4.48 -2.07 12.93
CA GLU A 96 -5.14 -1.83 14.22
C GLU A 96 -4.26 -1.08 15.22
N ARG A 97 -2.93 -1.17 15.06
CA ARG A 97 -1.95 -0.61 16.01
C ARG A 97 -1.16 0.55 15.42
N HIS A 98 -1.16 0.74 14.11
CA HIS A 98 -0.36 1.74 13.42
C HIS A 98 -1.25 2.68 12.59
N SER A 99 -0.74 3.87 12.32
CA SER A 99 -1.49 4.90 11.61
C SER A 99 -0.75 5.41 10.38
N ALA A 100 -1.46 5.46 9.27
CA ALA A 100 -1.04 6.12 8.04
C ALA A 100 -1.55 7.58 7.94
N ALA A 101 -2.04 8.17 9.06
CA ALA A 101 -2.64 9.51 9.05
C ALA A 101 -1.66 10.62 8.66
N GLU A 102 -0.35 10.39 8.81
CA GLU A 102 0.70 11.33 8.41
C GLU A 102 0.95 11.36 6.89
N LEU A 103 0.36 10.42 6.13
CA LEU A 103 0.48 10.41 4.67
C LEU A 103 -0.30 11.58 4.06
N PRO A 104 0.31 12.36 3.17
CA PRO A 104 -0.40 13.37 2.39
C PRO A 104 -1.46 12.73 1.47
N ASP A 105 -2.48 13.49 1.10
CA ASP A 105 -3.67 12.97 0.39
C ASP A 105 -3.34 12.19 -0.90
N HIS A 106 -2.35 12.63 -1.65
CA HIS A 106 -1.93 11.99 -2.89
C HIS A 106 -1.22 10.64 -2.67
N LEU A 107 -0.76 10.34 -1.43
CA LEU A 107 -0.10 9.09 -1.05
C LEU A 107 -0.97 8.16 -0.19
N LYS A 108 -2.25 8.48 0.03
CA LYS A 108 -3.16 7.65 0.85
C LYS A 108 -3.37 6.22 0.36
N ARG A 109 -2.96 5.90 -0.87
CA ARG A 109 -2.96 4.52 -1.40
C ARG A 109 -1.68 3.74 -1.09
N LEU A 110 -0.66 4.40 -0.58
CA LEU A 110 0.63 3.79 -0.28
C LEU A 110 0.53 2.54 0.63
N PRO A 111 -0.37 2.49 1.66
CA PRO A 111 -0.53 1.28 2.46
C PRO A 111 -0.86 0.01 1.67
N ALA A 112 -1.71 0.10 0.64
CA ALA A 112 -2.02 -1.05 -0.22
C ALA A 112 -0.81 -1.46 -1.08
N ASP A 113 -0.07 -0.48 -1.61
CA ASP A 113 1.13 -0.75 -2.43
C ASP A 113 2.31 -1.29 -1.59
N LEU A 114 2.25 -1.19 -0.26
CA LEU A 114 3.30 -1.65 0.66
C LEU A 114 3.08 -3.06 1.20
N SER A 115 1.88 -3.63 1.07
CA SER A 115 1.50 -4.87 1.75
C SER A 115 2.45 -6.04 1.48
N GLU A 116 2.90 -6.22 0.24
CA GLU A 116 3.85 -7.27 -0.16
C GLU A 116 5.27 -7.11 0.41
N PHE A 117 5.60 -5.93 0.96
CA PHE A 117 6.93 -5.58 1.46
C PHE A 117 7.05 -5.63 2.98
N PHE A 118 6.06 -6.21 3.66
CA PHE A 118 5.98 -6.19 5.12
C PHE A 118 7.06 -7.03 5.78
N VAL A 119 7.68 -6.46 6.81
CA VAL A 119 8.70 -7.07 7.67
C VAL A 119 8.19 -7.06 9.11
N SER A 120 7.82 -8.22 9.63
CA SER A 120 7.18 -8.38 10.94
C SER A 120 8.13 -8.45 12.12
N ASN A 121 9.46 -8.45 11.90
CA ASN A 121 10.47 -8.68 12.94
C ASN A 121 11.39 -7.45 13.08
N GLY A 122 11.45 -6.90 14.29
CA GLY A 122 12.28 -5.73 14.62
C GLY A 122 13.78 -5.92 14.38
N ASP A 123 14.31 -7.13 14.54
CA ASP A 123 15.72 -7.42 14.24
C ASP A 123 16.00 -7.31 12.73
N LEU A 124 15.05 -7.77 11.90
CA LEU A 124 15.12 -7.62 10.44
C LEU A 124 14.98 -6.15 10.03
N VAL A 125 14.08 -5.40 10.68
CA VAL A 125 13.92 -3.94 10.46
C VAL A 125 15.22 -3.21 10.81
N THR A 126 15.84 -3.53 11.95
CA THR A 126 17.11 -2.94 12.39
C THR A 126 18.24 -3.30 11.41
N THR A 127 18.29 -4.55 10.95
CA THR A 127 19.26 -5.01 9.96
C THR A 127 19.07 -4.26 8.63
N ALA A 128 17.83 -4.14 8.15
CA ALA A 128 17.50 -3.40 6.95
C ALA A 128 17.89 -1.92 7.07
N ALA A 129 17.58 -1.27 8.19
CA ALA A 129 17.97 0.11 8.45
C ALA A 129 19.51 0.29 8.40
N THR A 130 20.24 -0.59 9.05
CA THR A 130 21.73 -0.59 9.06
C THR A 130 22.28 -0.79 7.65
N ASP A 131 21.70 -1.70 6.89
CA ASP A 131 22.09 -1.97 5.51
C ASP A 131 21.84 -0.78 4.58
N ILE A 132 20.70 -0.09 4.72
CA ILE A 132 20.41 1.13 3.95
C ILE A 132 21.48 2.18 4.19
N VAL A 133 21.83 2.42 5.44
CA VAL A 133 22.85 3.40 5.81
C VAL A 133 24.22 3.01 5.25
N ARG A 134 24.62 1.75 5.45
CA ARG A 134 25.95 1.26 5.05
C ARG A 134 26.14 1.14 3.53
N LYS A 135 25.09 0.79 2.78
CA LYS A 135 25.15 0.60 1.35
C LYS A 135 24.93 1.88 0.54
N ALA A 136 24.53 2.98 1.17
CA ALA A 136 24.34 4.26 0.50
C ALA A 136 25.65 4.72 -0.17
N LYS A 137 25.59 5.14 -1.43
CA LYS A 137 26.73 5.62 -2.25
C LYS A 137 26.52 7.04 -2.74
N SER A 138 25.32 7.35 -3.22
CA SER A 138 24.99 8.63 -3.83
C SER A 138 24.26 9.54 -2.87
N PHE A 139 23.26 9.02 -2.17
CA PHE A 139 22.49 9.77 -1.20
C PHE A 139 21.95 8.90 -0.06
N LEU A 140 21.62 9.53 1.06
CA LEU A 140 20.90 8.94 2.18
C LEU A 140 19.89 9.96 2.71
N TRP A 141 18.61 9.61 2.71
CA TRP A 141 17.52 10.42 3.26
C TRP A 141 16.93 9.72 4.48
N VAL A 142 16.80 10.44 5.56
CA VAL A 142 16.42 9.90 6.87
C VAL A 142 15.33 10.78 7.49
N LEU A 143 14.22 10.15 7.88
CA LEU A 143 13.15 10.76 8.64
C LEU A 143 13.02 10.04 9.99
N ASN A 144 13.14 10.79 11.08
CA ASN A 144 12.96 10.33 12.47
C ASN A 144 13.79 9.09 12.89
N HIS A 145 14.92 8.84 12.27
CA HIS A 145 15.83 7.78 12.69
C HIS A 145 17.18 8.34 13.14
N ILE A 146 17.79 7.71 14.14
CA ILE A 146 19.13 8.06 14.58
C ILE A 146 20.12 7.31 13.70
N VAL A 147 20.92 8.05 12.95
CA VAL A 147 22.00 7.50 12.14
C VAL A 147 23.32 7.83 12.81
N ASP A 148 24.17 6.82 13.02
CA ASP A 148 25.53 7.04 13.47
C ASP A 148 26.34 7.69 12.34
N GLU A 149 26.72 8.95 12.53
CA GLU A 149 27.47 9.73 11.54
C GLU A 149 28.80 9.08 11.14
N THR A 150 29.36 8.20 11.98
CA THR A 150 30.61 7.49 11.68
C THR A 150 30.45 6.40 10.63
N THR A 151 29.22 5.93 10.41
CA THR A 151 28.92 4.87 9.44
C THR A 151 28.48 5.41 8.08
N VAL A 152 28.19 6.71 7.96
CA VAL A 152 27.70 7.34 6.73
C VAL A 152 28.87 7.83 5.89
N ASN A 153 29.06 7.23 4.72
CA ASN A 153 30.11 7.60 3.77
C ASN A 153 29.55 8.21 2.47
N VAL A 154 28.59 9.13 2.60
CA VAL A 154 27.93 9.78 1.47
C VAL A 154 27.93 11.29 1.62
N SER A 155 28.09 12.01 0.50
CA SER A 155 28.11 13.48 0.49
C SER A 155 26.70 14.10 0.51
N ALA A 156 25.67 13.40 0.00
CA ALA A 156 24.30 13.90 -0.09
C ALA A 156 23.40 13.26 0.99
N VAL A 157 23.52 13.73 2.23
CA VAL A 157 22.67 13.28 3.34
C VAL A 157 21.62 14.34 3.65
N LYS A 158 20.34 13.95 3.69
CA LYS A 158 19.24 14.76 4.20
C LYS A 158 18.66 14.09 5.43
N VAL A 159 18.59 14.78 6.56
CA VAL A 159 17.99 14.26 7.79
C VAL A 159 16.88 15.19 8.26
N LEU A 160 15.70 14.61 8.46
CA LEU A 160 14.56 15.22 9.13
C LEU A 160 14.38 14.55 10.48
N CYS A 161 14.46 15.28 11.57
CA CYS A 161 14.31 14.72 12.92
C CYS A 161 13.55 15.68 13.84
N LYS A 162 13.03 15.15 14.94
CA LYS A 162 12.42 15.99 15.99
C LYS A 162 13.47 16.93 16.60
N ARG A 163 13.04 18.10 17.03
CA ARG A 163 13.85 19.22 17.56
C ARG A 163 14.78 18.84 18.74
N THR A 164 14.60 17.66 19.34
CA THR A 164 15.39 17.18 20.47
C THR A 164 16.73 16.53 20.09
N ALA A 165 16.95 16.24 18.81
CA ALA A 165 18.18 15.63 18.34
C ALA A 165 19.30 16.69 18.29
N LYS A 166 20.38 16.49 19.06
CA LYS A 166 21.60 17.31 19.00
C LYS A 166 22.44 16.94 17.78
N ALA A 167 21.95 17.30 16.61
CA ALA A 167 22.66 17.00 15.38
C ALA A 167 23.68 18.10 15.04
N LYS A 168 24.89 17.69 14.66
CA LYS A 168 26.04 18.60 14.52
C LYS A 168 26.43 18.94 13.09
N ARG A 169 25.87 18.30 12.07
CA ARG A 169 26.24 18.52 10.66
C ARG A 169 25.02 18.71 9.75
N PRO A 170 25.05 19.66 8.80
CA PRO A 170 24.00 19.86 7.81
C PRO A 170 24.07 18.84 6.66
N PRO A 171 22.97 18.62 5.92
CA PRO A 171 21.68 19.32 6.08
C PRO A 171 20.74 18.55 6.98
N ILE A 172 20.54 19.05 8.20
CA ILE A 172 19.56 18.53 9.14
C ILE A 172 18.47 19.58 9.32
N ARG A 173 17.22 19.18 9.14
CA ARG A 173 16.05 20.02 9.39
C ARG A 173 15.22 19.44 10.52
N CYS A 174 14.54 20.29 11.26
CA CYS A 174 13.64 19.87 12.33
C CYS A 174 12.21 19.81 11.80
N ILE A 175 11.50 18.74 12.17
CA ILE A 175 10.10 18.56 11.88
C ILE A 175 9.36 18.18 13.15
N ASP A 176 8.23 18.85 13.41
CA ASP A 176 7.37 18.54 14.55
C ASP A 176 6.11 17.80 14.06
N GLY A 177 5.56 16.93 14.90
CA GLY A 177 4.30 16.24 14.64
C GLY A 177 4.37 15.01 13.72
N VAL A 178 5.54 14.70 13.16
CA VAL A 178 5.73 13.48 12.35
C VAL A 178 6.39 12.40 13.20
N ASN A 179 5.84 11.19 13.18
CA ASN A 179 6.34 10.03 13.94
C ASN A 179 6.67 8.85 13.03
N THR A 180 6.36 8.93 11.74
CA THR A 180 6.80 7.95 10.74
C THR A 180 8.31 7.93 10.64
N VAL A 181 8.91 6.74 10.59
CA VAL A 181 10.34 6.53 10.29
C VAL A 181 10.46 6.19 8.82
N LEU A 182 11.38 6.88 8.13
CA LEU A 182 11.72 6.55 6.74
C LEU A 182 13.23 6.67 6.54
N LEU A 183 13.82 5.64 5.96
CA LEU A 183 15.18 5.64 5.46
C LEU A 183 15.15 5.25 3.99
N LEU A 184 15.89 5.96 3.17
CA LEU A 184 16.06 5.56 1.76
C LEU A 184 17.44 5.96 1.21
N ASN A 185 17.94 5.14 0.33
CA ASN A 185 19.12 5.38 -0.50
C ASN A 185 18.79 5.01 -1.95
N GLU A 186 19.72 5.07 -2.87
CA GLU A 186 19.51 4.75 -4.28
C GLU A 186 19.08 3.30 -4.60
N PHE A 187 19.14 2.39 -3.63
CA PHE A 187 18.84 0.96 -3.83
C PHE A 187 17.53 0.52 -3.20
N CYS A 188 17.17 1.10 -2.05
CA CYS A 188 16.03 0.64 -1.27
C CYS A 188 15.55 1.69 -0.28
N ALA A 189 14.37 1.45 0.27
CA ALA A 189 13.75 2.23 1.33
C ALA A 189 13.19 1.32 2.42
N LEU A 190 13.12 1.84 3.64
CA LEU A 190 12.44 1.25 4.79
C LEU A 190 11.50 2.30 5.37
N ILE A 191 10.22 1.96 5.52
CA ILE A 191 9.24 2.81 6.20
C ILE A 191 8.61 2.05 7.36
N CYS A 192 8.48 2.73 8.53
CA CYS A 192 7.75 2.24 9.68
C CYS A 192 6.73 3.30 10.10
N PHE A 193 5.46 2.92 10.12
CA PHE A 193 4.38 3.82 10.53
C PHE A 193 4.30 3.92 12.05
N PRO A 194 3.86 5.07 12.59
CA PRO A 194 3.78 5.27 14.02
C PRO A 194 2.70 4.41 14.67
N ARG A 195 2.99 3.93 15.87
CA ARG A 195 2.04 3.20 16.69
C ARG A 195 1.06 4.15 17.36
N VAL A 196 -0.22 3.79 17.31
CA VAL A 196 -1.30 4.51 17.99
C VAL A 196 -1.25 4.19 19.48
N THR A 197 -1.28 5.21 20.34
CA THR A 197 -1.34 5.05 21.78
C THR A 197 -2.67 5.55 22.34
N THR A 198 -3.17 4.88 23.39
CA THR A 198 -4.48 5.18 24.03
C THR A 198 -4.52 6.53 24.77
N ARG A 199 -3.40 7.23 24.89
CA ARG A 199 -3.25 8.52 25.60
C ARG A 199 -2.85 9.65 24.68
N GLU A 200 -3.64 9.89 23.64
CA GLU A 200 -3.47 11.04 22.72
C GLU A 200 -2.06 11.15 22.12
N GLY A 201 -1.74 10.31 21.17
CA GLY A 201 -0.51 10.50 20.42
C GLY A 201 -0.07 9.30 19.60
N TYR A 202 0.95 9.58 18.81
CA TYR A 202 1.64 8.59 18.02
C TYR A 202 3.05 8.42 18.58
N ASN A 203 3.51 7.18 18.71
CA ASN A 203 4.90 6.87 19.05
C ASN A 203 5.59 6.26 17.84
N ILE A 204 6.86 6.61 17.68
CA ILE A 204 7.77 5.95 16.74
C ILE A 204 7.80 4.46 17.10
N ASP A 205 7.54 3.60 16.12
CA ASP A 205 7.64 2.15 16.24
C ASP A 205 8.52 1.60 15.12
N THR A 206 9.52 0.85 15.48
CA THR A 206 10.45 0.17 14.56
C THR A 206 10.46 -1.34 14.79
N SER A 207 9.46 -1.87 15.48
CA SER A 207 9.32 -3.32 15.68
C SER A 207 8.91 -4.07 14.42
N CYS A 208 8.30 -3.38 13.48
CA CYS A 208 7.90 -3.87 12.16
C CYS A 208 7.86 -2.70 11.16
N GLY A 209 7.84 -3.02 9.86
CA GLY A 209 7.84 -2.00 8.81
C GLY A 209 7.78 -2.61 7.41
N PHE A 210 8.05 -1.79 6.40
CA PHE A 210 8.01 -2.19 4.99
C PHE A 210 9.34 -1.88 4.32
N PHE A 211 9.96 -2.90 3.72
CA PHE A 211 11.23 -2.77 3.01
C PHE A 211 11.03 -2.89 1.51
N VAL A 212 11.30 -1.81 0.78
CA VAL A 212 11.04 -1.68 -0.66
C VAL A 212 12.34 -1.46 -1.42
N THR A 213 12.56 -2.22 -2.50
CA THR A 213 13.71 -1.97 -3.38
C THR A 213 13.41 -0.90 -4.42
N ALA A 214 14.44 -0.22 -4.93
CA ALA A 214 14.29 0.87 -5.90
C ALA A 214 13.72 0.45 -7.27
N ALA A 215 13.61 -0.86 -7.53
CA ALA A 215 12.99 -1.40 -8.74
C ALA A 215 11.46 -1.17 -8.80
N TYR A 216 10.81 -0.96 -7.67
CA TYR A 216 9.36 -0.80 -7.57
C TYR A 216 8.91 0.66 -7.63
N VAL A 217 7.73 0.88 -8.21
CA VAL A 217 7.10 2.23 -8.26
C VAL A 217 6.83 2.77 -6.86
N THR A 218 6.50 1.88 -5.91
CA THR A 218 6.28 2.17 -4.49
C THR A 218 7.47 2.91 -3.86
N TYR A 219 8.70 2.58 -4.24
CA TYR A 219 9.90 3.30 -3.80
C TYR A 219 9.86 4.79 -4.17
N ARG A 220 9.42 5.14 -5.39
CA ARG A 220 9.30 6.55 -5.82
C ARG A 220 8.30 7.32 -4.97
N ARG A 221 7.19 6.68 -4.59
CA ARG A 221 6.20 7.28 -3.69
C ARG A 221 6.76 7.52 -2.28
N LEU A 222 7.66 6.66 -1.80
CA LEU A 222 8.38 6.90 -0.54
C LEU A 222 9.35 8.08 -0.64
N ALA A 223 10.00 8.28 -1.77
CA ALA A 223 10.82 9.45 -2.03
C ALA A 223 9.97 10.74 -2.07
N GLU A 224 8.80 10.72 -2.74
CA GLU A 224 7.84 11.84 -2.74
C GLU A 224 7.33 12.16 -1.34
N PHE A 225 7.11 11.15 -0.49
CA PHE A 225 6.75 11.32 0.91
C PHE A 225 7.83 12.06 1.70
N PHE A 226 9.09 11.69 1.52
CA PHE A 226 10.21 12.39 2.15
C PHE A 226 10.31 13.83 1.68
N ASP A 227 10.27 14.07 0.37
CA ASP A 227 10.39 15.42 -0.21
C ASP A 227 9.26 16.34 0.23
N PHE A 228 8.03 15.83 0.38
CA PHE A 228 6.91 16.59 0.93
C PHE A 228 7.24 17.19 2.30
N PHE A 229 7.80 16.41 3.21
CA PHE A 229 8.20 16.91 4.53
C PHE A 229 9.45 17.76 4.47
N TRP A 230 10.38 17.42 3.59
CA TRP A 230 11.61 18.20 3.41
C TRP A 230 11.33 19.62 2.95
N GLU A 231 10.43 19.81 2.02
CA GLU A 231 10.02 21.12 1.51
C GLU A 231 9.21 21.90 2.54
N SER A 232 8.38 21.21 3.33
CA SER A 232 7.55 21.84 4.37
C SER A 232 8.34 22.24 5.62
N SER A 233 9.56 21.76 5.80
CA SER A 233 10.42 22.00 6.97
C SER A 233 11.43 23.15 6.82
N ALA A 234 11.28 23.97 5.80
CA ALA A 234 12.17 25.08 5.47
C ALA A 234 12.03 26.28 6.41
#